data_af8218a3c97bbc0be8ab9e0d096e91af
#
_entry.id   af8218a3c97bbc0be8ab9e0d096e91af
#
_cell.length_a   1.000
_cell.length_b   1.000
_cell.length_c   1.000
_cell.angle_alpha   90.00
_cell.angle_beta   90.00
_cell.angle_gamma   90.00
#
_symmetry.space_group_name_H-M   'P 1'
#
loop_
_entity.id
_entity.type
_entity.pdbx_description
1 polymer ?
#
loop_
_entity_poly.entity_id
_entity_poly.type
_entity_poly.pdbx_seq_one_letter_code
_entity_poly.pdbx_strand_id
1 'polypeptide(L)'
;MDKRAILAEYERQAELGGGEARRQRQHDAGKLTARERMDLFFDPGTFRETDKLVTHRCRDFGMETQLVPGDGVVAGHGEVDGRPVYAFAQDFTVFGGSLSETNAGKIVKVMDLAVQNGVPIVGLNDSGGARIQEGVASLAGYADIFLRNTLASGVVPQLSAIMGPCAGGAVYSPAITDFTVMVERTSYMFVTGPEVIRTVTHETVSKEDLGGAMTHNAKSGVAHFAVANDQDCLALLRALLGYLPSNNLDDPPRVETADSIDREDAALDALVPELPNQPYDILDLIRSIADDGAFLEVHRHYARNIVVGFARLGGQPVGIVANQPAHLAGVLDIDASVKGARFVRFCDAFNIPLVTLEDVPGFLPGTQQEYGGIIRHGAKLLFAFAEATVPKLTVVTRKAYGGAYCVMASKHIRTDVNFAWPTAEIAVMGPEGAVNILYKRELDAADDAEALRRERVAEFRDKLANPFVAAGRGFLDEVIAPRTTRRRLIQALRSLDGKRDRNPPKKHGNIPL
;
A
#
# COMPACT_ATOMS: atom_id res chain seq x y z
N MET A 1 18.62 -29.85 -42.08
CA MET A 1 17.71 -28.75 -41.67
C MET A 1 18.59 -27.59 -41.20
N ASP A 2 18.34 -26.40 -41.68
CA ASP A 2 19.11 -25.20 -41.24
C ASP A 2 18.84 -24.95 -39.74
N LYS A 3 19.90 -24.84 -38.92
CA LYS A 3 19.79 -24.61 -37.47
C LYS A 3 19.09 -23.30 -37.16
N ARG A 4 19.19 -22.27 -38.02
CA ARG A 4 18.47 -21.02 -37.87
C ARG A 4 16.96 -21.19 -38.05
N ALA A 5 16.54 -22.01 -39.03
CA ALA A 5 15.13 -22.34 -39.24
C ALA A 5 14.54 -23.13 -38.06
N ILE A 6 15.34 -24.00 -37.44
CA ILE A 6 14.94 -24.74 -36.23
C ILE A 6 14.72 -23.76 -35.07
N LEU A 7 15.66 -22.83 -34.81
CA LEU A 7 15.53 -21.82 -33.77
C LEU A 7 14.29 -20.95 -33.98
N ALA A 8 14.09 -20.44 -35.20
CA ALA A 8 12.94 -19.62 -35.54
C ALA A 8 11.60 -20.33 -35.28
N GLU A 9 11.54 -21.65 -35.53
CA GLU A 9 10.34 -22.44 -35.25
C GLU A 9 10.09 -22.60 -33.75
N TYR A 10 11.12 -22.88 -32.93
CA TYR A 10 10.97 -22.93 -31.47
C TYR A 10 10.55 -21.57 -30.88
N GLU A 11 11.12 -20.48 -31.37
CA GLU A 11 10.74 -19.12 -30.94
C GLU A 11 9.28 -18.82 -31.30
N ARG A 12 8.86 -19.16 -32.53
CA ARG A 12 7.47 -19.01 -32.97
C ARG A 12 6.50 -19.83 -32.11
N GLN A 13 6.84 -21.07 -31.76
CA GLN A 13 6.03 -21.91 -30.89
C GLN A 13 5.93 -21.32 -29.46
N ALA A 14 7.03 -20.81 -28.89
CA ALA A 14 7.04 -20.17 -27.61
C ALA A 14 6.18 -18.88 -27.60
N GLU A 15 6.21 -18.11 -28.68
CA GLU A 15 5.41 -16.89 -28.84
C GLU A 15 3.93 -17.18 -29.05
N LEU A 16 3.59 -18.29 -29.65
CA LEU A 16 2.20 -18.71 -29.89
C LEU A 16 1.49 -19.10 -28.57
N GLY A 17 2.24 -19.56 -27.56
CA GLY A 17 1.70 -19.99 -26.27
C GLY A 17 0.67 -21.12 -26.46
N GLY A 18 -0.54 -20.94 -25.93
CA GLY A 18 -1.64 -21.90 -26.02
C GLY A 18 -2.35 -21.96 -27.39
N GLY A 19 -1.89 -21.17 -28.37
CA GLY A 19 -2.44 -21.12 -29.73
C GLY A 19 -3.45 -19.98 -29.95
N GLU A 20 -3.64 -19.64 -31.23
CA GLU A 20 -4.41 -18.47 -31.65
C GLU A 20 -5.85 -18.45 -31.09
N ALA A 21 -6.55 -19.58 -31.10
CA ALA A 21 -7.92 -19.66 -30.60
C ALA A 21 -8.04 -19.33 -29.09
N ARG A 22 -7.01 -19.66 -28.27
CA ARG A 22 -6.99 -19.33 -26.85
C ARG A 22 -6.58 -17.90 -26.63
N ARG A 23 -5.67 -17.34 -27.42
CA ARG A 23 -5.31 -15.92 -27.42
C ARG A 23 -6.53 -15.06 -27.74
N GLN A 24 -7.29 -15.41 -28.78
CA GLN A 24 -8.51 -14.69 -29.14
C GLN A 24 -9.53 -14.71 -28.00
N ARG A 25 -9.69 -15.81 -27.26
CA ARG A 25 -10.57 -15.86 -26.08
C ARG A 25 -10.13 -14.90 -24.97
N GLN A 26 -8.82 -14.66 -24.79
CA GLN A 26 -8.34 -13.64 -23.85
C GLN A 26 -8.78 -12.25 -24.30
N HIS A 27 -8.60 -11.93 -25.58
CA HIS A 27 -9.02 -10.64 -26.13
C HIS A 27 -10.55 -10.45 -26.06
N ASP A 28 -11.32 -11.50 -26.39
CA ASP A 28 -12.79 -11.47 -26.28
C ASP A 28 -13.27 -11.24 -24.82
N ALA A 29 -12.46 -11.66 -23.85
CA ALA A 29 -12.70 -11.41 -22.42
C ALA A 29 -12.20 -10.03 -21.94
N GLY A 30 -11.68 -9.18 -22.84
CA GLY A 30 -11.13 -7.86 -22.52
C GLY A 30 -9.76 -7.88 -21.85
N LYS A 31 -9.01 -9.00 -21.99
CA LYS A 31 -7.69 -9.21 -21.38
C LYS A 31 -6.60 -9.21 -22.44
N LEU A 32 -5.42 -8.76 -22.06
CA LEU A 32 -4.20 -8.94 -22.84
C LEU A 32 -3.59 -10.33 -22.60
N THR A 33 -2.81 -10.82 -23.56
CA THR A 33 -1.94 -11.99 -23.37
C THR A 33 -0.75 -11.65 -22.47
N ALA A 34 -0.10 -12.66 -21.89
CA ALA A 34 1.09 -12.46 -21.05
C ALA A 34 2.20 -11.68 -21.78
N ARG A 35 2.42 -11.93 -23.08
CA ARG A 35 3.43 -11.20 -23.87
C ARG A 35 3.06 -9.76 -24.10
N GLU A 36 1.83 -9.48 -24.49
CA GLU A 36 1.33 -8.11 -24.67
C GLU A 36 1.43 -7.31 -23.37
N ARG A 37 1.17 -7.93 -22.21
CA ARG A 37 1.37 -7.31 -20.89
C ARG A 37 2.84 -6.96 -20.66
N MET A 38 3.78 -7.87 -20.98
CA MET A 38 5.21 -7.60 -20.82
C MET A 38 5.69 -6.50 -21.77
N ASP A 39 5.24 -6.52 -23.04
CA ASP A 39 5.61 -5.52 -24.05
C ASP A 39 5.09 -4.11 -23.68
N LEU A 40 3.93 -4.01 -23.05
CA LEU A 40 3.38 -2.73 -22.57
C LEU A 40 3.97 -2.27 -21.22
N PHE A 41 4.39 -3.19 -20.38
CA PHE A 41 4.96 -2.88 -19.07
C PHE A 41 6.37 -2.30 -19.19
N PHE A 42 7.23 -2.90 -20.01
CA PHE A 42 8.61 -2.47 -20.21
C PHE A 42 8.75 -1.36 -21.25
N ASP A 43 9.82 -0.63 -21.16
CA ASP A 43 10.20 0.35 -22.19
C ASP A 43 10.43 -0.35 -23.53
N PRO A 44 10.02 0.23 -24.66
CA PRO A 44 10.05 -0.42 -25.95
C PRO A 44 11.42 -1.02 -26.31
N GLY A 45 11.45 -2.31 -26.61
CA GLY A 45 12.64 -3.03 -27.04
C GLY A 45 13.63 -3.39 -25.93
N THR A 46 13.34 -3.11 -24.66
CA THR A 46 14.24 -3.43 -23.54
C THR A 46 14.00 -4.82 -22.95
N PHE A 47 12.81 -5.38 -23.09
CA PHE A 47 12.48 -6.68 -22.52
C PHE A 47 13.35 -7.82 -23.08
N ARG A 48 13.90 -8.64 -22.18
CA ARG A 48 14.69 -9.83 -22.48
C ARG A 48 14.12 -11.02 -21.73
N GLU A 49 13.53 -11.95 -22.48
CA GLU A 49 12.91 -13.15 -21.91
C GLU A 49 13.98 -14.17 -21.50
N THR A 50 13.79 -14.77 -20.33
CA THR A 50 14.62 -15.83 -19.76
C THR A 50 13.88 -17.17 -19.85
N ASP A 51 14.62 -18.25 -20.17
CA ASP A 51 14.10 -19.61 -20.24
C ASP A 51 12.87 -19.77 -21.18
N LYS A 52 12.88 -19.08 -22.32
CA LYS A 52 11.80 -19.05 -23.32
C LYS A 52 11.44 -20.45 -23.86
N LEU A 53 12.42 -21.36 -23.92
CA LEU A 53 12.26 -22.68 -24.57
C LEU A 53 12.10 -23.85 -23.59
N VAL A 54 12.04 -23.60 -22.26
CA VAL A 54 11.81 -24.68 -21.29
C VAL A 54 10.40 -25.27 -21.44
N THR A 55 10.27 -26.57 -21.15
CA THR A 55 8.99 -27.28 -21.13
C THR A 55 8.84 -28.03 -19.82
N HIS A 56 7.62 -28.34 -19.41
CA HIS A 56 7.36 -29.18 -18.24
C HIS A 56 7.94 -30.60 -18.39
N ARG A 57 8.11 -31.28 -17.26
CA ARG A 57 8.69 -32.63 -17.17
C ARG A 57 7.65 -33.71 -16.85
N CYS A 58 6.37 -33.35 -16.75
CA CYS A 58 5.29 -34.28 -16.46
C CYS A 58 5.12 -35.30 -17.55
N ARG A 59 5.02 -36.59 -17.19
CA ARG A 59 4.87 -37.71 -18.08
C ARG A 59 3.53 -38.44 -17.95
N ASP A 60 2.72 -38.04 -16.99
CA ASP A 60 1.44 -38.62 -16.66
C ASP A 60 0.28 -37.85 -17.29
N PHE A 61 -0.88 -38.47 -17.37
CA PHE A 61 -2.14 -37.87 -17.84
C PHE A 61 -2.08 -37.27 -19.25
N GLY A 62 -1.23 -37.83 -20.15
CA GLY A 62 -1.08 -37.38 -21.55
C GLY A 62 -0.30 -36.06 -21.68
N MET A 63 0.34 -35.59 -20.62
CA MET A 63 1.12 -34.34 -20.63
C MET A 63 2.38 -34.47 -21.50
N GLU A 64 2.95 -35.67 -21.64
CA GLU A 64 4.14 -35.94 -22.45
C GLU A 64 4.00 -35.54 -23.92
N THR A 65 2.77 -35.42 -24.42
CA THR A 65 2.46 -35.02 -25.80
C THR A 65 2.07 -33.52 -25.91
N GLN A 66 1.98 -32.81 -24.80
CA GLN A 66 1.51 -31.43 -24.75
C GLN A 66 2.63 -30.47 -24.30
N LEU A 67 3.78 -30.57 -24.96
CA LEU A 67 4.95 -29.74 -24.63
C LEU A 67 4.83 -28.36 -25.27
N VAL A 68 4.58 -27.34 -24.44
CA VAL A 68 4.52 -25.92 -24.85
C VAL A 68 5.77 -25.19 -24.34
N PRO A 69 6.61 -24.63 -25.24
CA PRO A 69 7.78 -23.86 -24.81
C PRO A 69 7.38 -22.67 -23.92
N GLY A 70 8.16 -22.42 -22.86
CA GLY A 70 7.88 -21.40 -21.87
C GLY A 70 6.97 -21.88 -20.74
N ASP A 71 6.28 -23.02 -20.90
CA ASP A 71 5.42 -23.70 -19.92
C ASP A 71 4.44 -22.78 -19.18
N GLY A 72 3.83 -21.83 -19.90
CA GLY A 72 2.79 -20.95 -19.36
C GLY A 72 3.27 -19.80 -18.50
N VAL A 73 4.56 -19.45 -18.57
CA VAL A 73 5.10 -18.23 -17.93
C VAL A 73 6.08 -17.53 -18.86
N VAL A 74 5.85 -16.24 -19.08
CA VAL A 74 6.80 -15.31 -19.70
C VAL A 74 7.55 -14.60 -18.57
N ALA A 75 8.86 -14.77 -18.47
CA ALA A 75 9.65 -14.21 -17.39
C ALA A 75 10.96 -13.62 -17.91
N GLY A 76 11.46 -12.57 -17.28
CA GLY A 76 12.71 -11.93 -17.71
C GLY A 76 12.92 -10.57 -17.06
N HIS A 77 13.66 -9.71 -17.72
CA HIS A 77 13.97 -8.37 -17.27
C HIS A 77 13.90 -7.35 -18.41
N GLY A 78 13.77 -6.09 -18.06
CA GLY A 78 13.78 -4.96 -18.96
C GLY A 78 13.91 -3.66 -18.19
N GLU A 79 13.61 -2.56 -18.82
CA GLU A 79 13.63 -1.24 -18.19
C GLU A 79 12.22 -0.68 -18.05
N VAL A 80 11.98 0.05 -16.97
CA VAL A 80 10.79 0.87 -16.74
C VAL A 80 11.27 2.27 -16.41
N ASP A 81 10.96 3.21 -17.29
CA ASP A 81 11.46 4.59 -17.22
C ASP A 81 13.01 4.64 -17.06
N GLY A 82 13.70 3.80 -17.84
CA GLY A 82 15.15 3.66 -17.86
C GLY A 82 15.78 2.93 -16.66
N ARG A 83 14.97 2.39 -15.74
CA ARG A 83 15.45 1.63 -14.58
C ARG A 83 15.20 0.12 -14.74
N PRO A 84 16.18 -0.73 -14.40
CA PRO A 84 16.04 -2.18 -14.54
C PRO A 84 14.97 -2.73 -13.58
N VAL A 85 14.15 -3.64 -14.08
CA VAL A 85 13.11 -4.35 -13.34
C VAL A 85 13.06 -5.79 -13.83
N TYR A 86 12.85 -6.76 -12.94
CA TYR A 86 12.50 -8.13 -13.30
C TYR A 86 10.99 -8.31 -13.23
N ALA A 87 10.44 -9.13 -14.12
CA ALA A 87 9.03 -9.45 -14.09
C ALA A 87 8.75 -10.87 -14.59
N PHE A 88 7.60 -11.39 -14.17
CA PHE A 88 7.00 -12.59 -14.77
C PHE A 88 5.51 -12.35 -15.03
N ALA A 89 4.99 -12.97 -16.09
CA ALA A 89 3.59 -12.97 -16.46
C ALA A 89 3.09 -14.40 -16.68
N GLN A 90 2.05 -14.80 -15.97
CA GLN A 90 1.43 -16.11 -16.18
C GLN A 90 0.54 -16.07 -17.44
N ASP A 91 0.71 -17.05 -18.31
CA ASP A 91 -0.05 -17.18 -19.57
C ASP A 91 -1.24 -18.12 -19.37
N PHE A 92 -2.41 -17.56 -19.18
CA PHE A 92 -3.64 -18.32 -19.01
C PHE A 92 -3.99 -19.18 -20.23
N THR A 93 -3.44 -18.88 -21.41
CA THR A 93 -3.67 -19.67 -22.62
C THR A 93 -3.00 -21.05 -22.56
N VAL A 94 -1.98 -21.20 -21.70
CA VAL A 94 -1.22 -22.44 -21.50
C VAL A 94 -1.64 -23.09 -20.17
N PHE A 95 -2.39 -24.17 -20.23
CA PHE A 95 -2.89 -24.92 -19.05
C PHE A 95 -3.58 -24.05 -18.00
N GLY A 96 -4.27 -22.96 -18.42
CA GLY A 96 -4.93 -22.03 -17.52
C GLY A 96 -3.97 -21.29 -16.59
N GLY A 97 -2.73 -21.06 -17.00
CA GLY A 97 -1.69 -20.42 -16.19
C GLY A 97 -1.32 -21.19 -14.92
N SER A 98 -1.67 -22.48 -14.84
CA SER A 98 -1.43 -23.29 -13.65
C SER A 98 0.05 -23.49 -13.36
N LEU A 99 0.42 -23.45 -12.08
CA LEU A 99 1.81 -23.57 -11.64
C LEU A 99 2.31 -25.01 -11.77
N SER A 100 3.40 -25.20 -12.49
CA SER A 100 4.17 -26.43 -12.60
C SER A 100 5.50 -26.31 -11.86
N GLU A 101 6.23 -27.41 -11.69
CA GLU A 101 7.62 -27.37 -11.23
C GLU A 101 8.50 -26.49 -12.13
N THR A 102 8.35 -26.62 -13.45
CA THR A 102 9.18 -25.89 -14.42
C THR A 102 8.89 -24.40 -14.45
N ASN A 103 7.62 -23.99 -14.52
CA ASN A 103 7.32 -22.55 -14.55
C ASN A 103 7.55 -21.89 -13.20
N ALA A 104 7.39 -22.61 -12.08
CA ALA A 104 7.82 -22.14 -10.77
C ALA A 104 9.33 -21.88 -10.73
N GLY A 105 10.14 -22.78 -11.31
CA GLY A 105 11.58 -22.58 -11.44
C GLY A 105 11.96 -21.34 -12.24
N LYS A 106 11.21 -20.97 -13.29
CA LYS A 106 11.41 -19.69 -14.01
C LYS A 106 11.12 -18.48 -13.14
N ILE A 107 9.99 -18.49 -12.41
CA ILE A 107 9.60 -17.41 -11.49
C ILE A 107 10.67 -17.24 -10.40
N VAL A 108 11.04 -18.33 -9.74
CA VAL A 108 12.09 -18.35 -8.71
C VAL A 108 13.41 -17.77 -9.23
N LYS A 109 13.82 -18.17 -10.44
CA LYS A 109 15.06 -17.67 -11.05
C LYS A 109 15.05 -16.15 -11.23
N VAL A 110 13.96 -15.57 -11.74
CA VAL A 110 13.89 -14.10 -11.93
C VAL A 110 13.76 -13.37 -10.59
N MET A 111 13.12 -13.97 -9.57
CA MET A 111 13.09 -13.43 -8.21
C MET A 111 14.48 -13.42 -7.57
N ASP A 112 15.22 -14.51 -7.67
CA ASP A 112 16.61 -14.61 -7.16
C ASP A 112 17.52 -13.58 -7.85
N LEU A 113 17.40 -13.43 -9.19
CA LEU A 113 18.14 -12.43 -9.95
C LEU A 113 17.76 -10.98 -9.57
N ALA A 114 16.49 -10.70 -9.32
CA ALA A 114 16.05 -9.38 -8.87
C ALA A 114 16.69 -9.00 -7.53
N VAL A 115 16.70 -9.90 -6.55
CA VAL A 115 17.33 -9.70 -5.24
C VAL A 115 18.85 -9.55 -5.37
N GLN A 116 19.50 -10.42 -6.18
CA GLN A 116 20.95 -10.36 -6.40
C GLN A 116 21.41 -9.06 -7.07
N ASN A 117 20.58 -8.50 -7.95
CA ASN A 117 20.88 -7.23 -8.62
C ASN A 117 20.34 -6.00 -7.89
N GLY A 118 19.58 -6.18 -6.80
CA GLY A 118 18.99 -5.09 -6.02
C GLY A 118 17.99 -4.28 -6.83
N VAL A 119 17.06 -4.92 -7.56
CA VAL A 119 16.06 -4.27 -8.40
C VAL A 119 14.67 -4.83 -8.17
N PRO A 120 13.59 -4.06 -8.47
CA PRO A 120 12.23 -4.49 -8.22
C PRO A 120 11.84 -5.76 -8.98
N ILE A 121 10.90 -6.53 -8.40
CA ILE A 121 10.24 -7.67 -9.04
C ILE A 121 8.73 -7.43 -9.18
N VAL A 122 8.19 -7.70 -10.36
CA VAL A 122 6.76 -7.54 -10.68
C VAL A 122 6.16 -8.85 -11.15
N GLY A 123 5.08 -9.28 -10.50
CA GLY A 123 4.29 -10.46 -10.89
C GLY A 123 2.98 -10.06 -11.55
N LEU A 124 2.76 -10.48 -12.81
CA LEU A 124 1.50 -10.34 -13.54
C LEU A 124 0.76 -11.67 -13.46
N ASN A 125 -0.16 -11.78 -12.50
CA ASN A 125 -0.77 -13.04 -12.10
C ASN A 125 -2.08 -13.30 -12.85
N ASP A 126 -2.19 -14.48 -13.46
CA ASP A 126 -3.36 -14.96 -14.20
C ASP A 126 -3.33 -16.50 -14.20
N SER A 127 -3.80 -17.14 -13.10
CA SER A 127 -3.55 -18.56 -12.84
C SER A 127 -4.73 -19.26 -12.19
N GLY A 128 -5.05 -20.44 -12.71
CA GLY A 128 -6.00 -21.36 -12.09
C GLY A 128 -5.49 -22.07 -10.82
N GLY A 129 -4.27 -21.80 -10.37
CA GLY A 129 -3.68 -22.44 -9.19
C GLY A 129 -2.65 -23.53 -9.52
N ALA A 130 -2.53 -24.55 -8.68
CA ALA A 130 -1.58 -25.64 -8.87
C ALA A 130 -1.95 -26.52 -10.09
N ARG A 131 -0.96 -26.93 -10.89
CA ARG A 131 -1.15 -27.90 -11.97
C ARG A 131 -1.38 -29.29 -11.38
N ILE A 132 -2.62 -29.76 -11.40
CA ILE A 132 -3.05 -30.98 -10.71
C ILE A 132 -2.27 -32.21 -11.21
N GLN A 133 -1.93 -32.27 -12.50
CA GLN A 133 -1.19 -33.36 -13.13
C GLN A 133 0.24 -33.54 -12.57
N GLU A 134 0.80 -32.50 -11.96
CA GLU A 134 2.14 -32.56 -11.37
C GLU A 134 2.12 -32.79 -9.84
N GLY A 135 0.93 -32.86 -9.24
CA GLY A 135 0.76 -33.21 -7.84
C GLY A 135 1.58 -32.35 -6.88
N VAL A 136 2.34 -32.99 -5.99
CA VAL A 136 3.13 -32.31 -4.96
C VAL A 136 4.26 -31.44 -5.50
N ALA A 137 4.75 -31.71 -6.72
CA ALA A 137 5.82 -30.90 -7.34
C ALA A 137 5.33 -29.46 -7.60
N SER A 138 4.06 -29.30 -8.01
CA SER A 138 3.43 -27.98 -8.13
C SER A 138 3.33 -27.26 -6.78
N LEU A 139 3.02 -27.97 -5.69
CA LEU A 139 2.97 -27.38 -4.33
C LEU A 139 4.36 -26.96 -3.85
N ALA A 140 5.39 -27.74 -4.14
CA ALA A 140 6.78 -27.38 -3.85
C ALA A 140 7.17 -26.09 -4.58
N GLY A 141 6.76 -25.92 -5.85
CA GLY A 141 6.97 -24.69 -6.60
C GLY A 141 6.35 -23.45 -5.94
N TYR A 142 5.13 -23.58 -5.41
CA TYR A 142 4.52 -22.48 -4.61
C TYR A 142 5.32 -22.16 -3.35
N ALA A 143 5.73 -23.18 -2.61
CA ALA A 143 6.53 -22.98 -1.39
C ALA A 143 7.85 -22.27 -1.68
N ASP A 144 8.50 -22.61 -2.80
CA ASP A 144 9.72 -21.97 -3.27
C ASP A 144 9.51 -20.48 -3.59
N ILE A 145 8.38 -20.11 -4.21
CA ILE A 145 8.01 -18.73 -4.49
C ILE A 145 7.73 -17.97 -3.18
N PHE A 146 6.96 -18.56 -2.24
CA PHE A 146 6.64 -17.92 -0.95
C PHE A 146 7.90 -17.64 -0.13
N LEU A 147 8.86 -18.57 -0.15
CA LEU A 147 10.16 -18.36 0.49
C LEU A 147 10.87 -17.13 -0.09
N ARG A 148 10.92 -17.00 -1.43
CA ARG A 148 11.56 -15.83 -2.08
C ARG A 148 10.82 -14.55 -1.80
N ASN A 149 9.48 -14.53 -1.82
CA ASN A 149 8.71 -13.35 -1.41
C ASN A 149 9.10 -12.91 0.01
N THR A 150 9.21 -13.86 0.94
CA THR A 150 9.58 -13.56 2.34
C THR A 150 10.99 -13.02 2.45
N LEU A 151 11.97 -13.62 1.76
CA LEU A 151 13.36 -13.20 1.79
C LEU A 151 13.60 -11.86 1.07
N ALA A 152 12.82 -11.56 0.03
CA ALA A 152 12.89 -10.30 -0.70
C ALA A 152 12.14 -9.14 0.00
N SER A 153 11.28 -9.45 0.98
CA SER A 153 10.48 -8.45 1.71
C SER A 153 11.37 -7.43 2.43
N GLY A 154 11.18 -6.15 2.11
CA GLY A 154 12.01 -5.06 2.63
C GLY A 154 13.44 -5.01 2.05
N VAL A 155 13.74 -5.81 1.03
CA VAL A 155 15.04 -5.78 0.31
C VAL A 155 14.87 -5.15 -1.06
N VAL A 156 13.93 -5.64 -1.86
CA VAL A 156 13.55 -5.05 -3.15
C VAL A 156 12.03 -4.88 -3.20
N PRO A 157 11.50 -3.84 -3.86
CA PRO A 157 10.07 -3.68 -4.04
C PRO A 157 9.46 -4.87 -4.80
N GLN A 158 8.36 -5.40 -4.29
CA GLN A 158 7.61 -6.51 -4.87
C GLN A 158 6.19 -6.05 -5.21
N LEU A 159 5.85 -6.02 -6.49
CA LEU A 159 4.52 -5.60 -6.95
C LEU A 159 3.78 -6.79 -7.57
N SER A 160 2.50 -6.94 -7.25
CA SER A 160 1.64 -7.97 -7.84
C SER A 160 0.44 -7.34 -8.52
N ALA A 161 0.22 -7.69 -9.79
CA ALA A 161 -1.01 -7.41 -10.51
C ALA A 161 -1.83 -8.68 -10.68
N ILE A 162 -3.10 -8.64 -10.33
CA ILE A 162 -4.05 -9.73 -10.57
C ILE A 162 -4.86 -9.36 -11.81
N MET A 163 -4.54 -10.04 -12.92
CA MET A 163 -5.06 -9.71 -14.25
C MET A 163 -5.94 -10.83 -14.81
N GLY A 164 -6.36 -11.74 -13.95
CA GLY A 164 -7.23 -12.84 -14.23
C GLY A 164 -7.58 -13.63 -12.97
N PRO A 165 -8.08 -14.86 -13.07
CA PRO A 165 -8.27 -15.72 -11.92
C PRO A 165 -6.96 -15.92 -11.16
N CYS A 166 -7.06 -15.94 -9.81
CA CYS A 166 -5.96 -16.24 -8.92
C CYS A 166 -6.55 -17.03 -7.74
N ALA A 167 -6.38 -18.37 -7.75
CA ALA A 167 -7.09 -19.25 -6.82
C ALA A 167 -6.12 -20.19 -6.08
N GLY A 168 -6.51 -20.59 -4.87
CA GLY A 168 -5.76 -21.52 -4.05
C GLY A 168 -4.36 -21.01 -3.69
N GLY A 169 -3.32 -21.79 -3.95
CA GLY A 169 -1.93 -21.38 -3.67
C GLY A 169 -1.49 -20.07 -4.34
N ALA A 170 -2.09 -19.72 -5.47
CA ALA A 170 -1.74 -18.52 -6.22
C ALA A 170 -2.02 -17.20 -5.50
N VAL A 171 -2.90 -17.17 -4.49
CA VAL A 171 -3.25 -15.93 -3.77
C VAL A 171 -2.22 -15.52 -2.72
N TYR A 172 -1.44 -16.46 -2.19
CA TYR A 172 -0.55 -16.18 -1.07
C TYR A 172 0.69 -15.37 -1.46
N SER A 173 1.27 -15.65 -2.64
CA SER A 173 2.40 -14.85 -3.15
C SER A 173 2.02 -13.36 -3.27
N PRO A 174 0.94 -12.97 -3.98
CA PRO A 174 0.49 -11.58 -4.01
C PRO A 174 0.23 -10.98 -2.61
N ALA A 175 -0.33 -11.76 -1.68
CA ALA A 175 -0.62 -11.28 -0.33
C ALA A 175 0.65 -10.99 0.51
N ILE A 176 1.78 -11.62 0.18
CA ILE A 176 3.08 -11.36 0.83
C ILE A 176 3.77 -10.13 0.22
N THR A 177 3.53 -9.81 -1.06
CA THR A 177 4.16 -8.68 -1.76
C THR A 177 3.72 -7.33 -1.20
N ASP A 178 4.40 -6.26 -1.60
CA ASP A 178 4.19 -4.92 -1.04
C ASP A 178 2.88 -4.30 -1.48
N PHE A 179 2.56 -4.38 -2.79
CA PHE A 179 1.32 -3.86 -3.35
C PHE A 179 0.65 -4.87 -4.27
N THR A 180 -0.67 -4.97 -4.14
CA THR A 180 -1.54 -5.78 -5.00
C THR A 180 -2.49 -4.87 -5.76
N VAL A 181 -2.44 -4.93 -7.10
CA VAL A 181 -3.36 -4.25 -8.01
C VAL A 181 -4.32 -5.27 -8.60
N MET A 182 -5.61 -5.00 -8.64
CA MET A 182 -6.60 -5.91 -9.24
C MET A 182 -7.34 -5.22 -10.39
N VAL A 183 -7.54 -5.94 -11.50
CA VAL A 183 -8.35 -5.49 -12.63
C VAL A 183 -9.80 -5.85 -12.38
N GLU A 184 -10.71 -4.88 -12.46
CA GLU A 184 -12.14 -5.08 -12.24
C GLU A 184 -12.75 -6.09 -13.24
N ARG A 185 -13.71 -6.88 -12.79
CA ARG A 185 -14.52 -7.82 -13.59
C ARG A 185 -13.78 -8.97 -14.24
N THR A 186 -12.47 -8.89 -14.44
CA THR A 186 -11.66 -9.94 -15.06
C THR A 186 -10.76 -10.68 -14.07
N SER A 187 -10.48 -10.08 -12.93
CA SER A 187 -9.61 -10.66 -11.90
C SER A 187 -10.36 -11.06 -10.64
N TYR A 188 -9.94 -12.17 -10.06
CA TYR A 188 -10.53 -12.73 -8.84
C TYR A 188 -9.44 -13.34 -7.97
N MET A 189 -9.52 -13.10 -6.66
CA MET A 189 -8.68 -13.76 -5.65
C MET A 189 -9.56 -14.49 -4.64
N PHE A 190 -9.34 -15.78 -4.42
CA PHE A 190 -9.97 -16.54 -3.33
C PHE A 190 -9.18 -17.81 -3.01
N VAL A 191 -9.18 -18.22 -1.77
CA VAL A 191 -8.56 -19.49 -1.33
C VAL A 191 -9.28 -20.66 -1.99
N THR A 192 -10.62 -20.64 -1.96
CA THR A 192 -11.48 -21.61 -2.63
C THR A 192 -12.60 -20.89 -3.36
N GLY A 193 -12.94 -21.36 -4.56
CA GLY A 193 -13.99 -20.75 -5.38
C GLY A 193 -15.41 -20.98 -4.88
N PRO A 194 -16.42 -20.28 -5.46
CA PRO A 194 -17.82 -20.36 -5.04
C PRO A 194 -18.41 -21.76 -4.99
N GLU A 195 -17.98 -22.66 -5.89
CA GLU A 195 -18.49 -24.05 -5.91
C GLU A 195 -18.10 -24.84 -4.67
N VAL A 196 -16.87 -24.67 -4.18
CA VAL A 196 -16.39 -25.32 -2.96
C VAL A 196 -17.11 -24.73 -1.74
N ILE A 197 -17.27 -23.41 -1.68
CA ILE A 197 -18.03 -22.73 -0.62
C ILE A 197 -19.45 -23.26 -0.56
N ARG A 198 -20.14 -23.34 -1.72
CA ARG A 198 -21.49 -23.89 -1.78
C ARG A 198 -21.58 -25.32 -1.24
N THR A 199 -20.57 -26.15 -1.52
CA THR A 199 -20.54 -27.53 -1.07
C THR A 199 -20.25 -27.67 0.43
N VAL A 200 -19.37 -26.83 0.99
CA VAL A 200 -18.87 -26.98 2.36
C VAL A 200 -19.69 -26.16 3.37
N THR A 201 -20.00 -24.89 3.04
CA THR A 201 -20.70 -23.96 3.96
C THR A 201 -22.16 -23.72 3.57
N HIS A 202 -22.59 -24.24 2.40
CA HIS A 202 -23.92 -24.04 1.81
C HIS A 202 -24.25 -22.57 1.46
N GLU A 203 -23.25 -21.70 1.41
CA GLU A 203 -23.40 -20.32 0.97
C GLU A 203 -23.41 -20.22 -0.56
N THR A 204 -24.29 -19.37 -1.09
CA THR A 204 -24.30 -19.04 -2.53
C THR A 204 -23.76 -17.64 -2.72
N VAL A 205 -22.63 -17.52 -3.42
CA VAL A 205 -21.93 -16.26 -3.66
C VAL A 205 -21.40 -16.22 -5.09
N SER A 206 -21.42 -15.06 -5.73
CA SER A 206 -20.78 -14.88 -7.04
C SER A 206 -19.24 -14.79 -6.92
N LYS A 207 -18.52 -15.01 -8.02
CA LYS A 207 -17.05 -14.81 -8.03
C LYS A 207 -16.68 -13.39 -7.69
N GLU A 208 -17.44 -12.42 -8.20
CA GLU A 208 -17.21 -10.99 -7.97
C GLU A 208 -17.43 -10.61 -6.50
N ASP A 209 -18.54 -11.06 -5.90
CA ASP A 209 -18.83 -10.77 -4.49
C ASP A 209 -17.89 -11.46 -3.52
N LEU A 210 -17.37 -12.65 -3.89
CA LEU A 210 -16.43 -13.40 -3.07
C LEU A 210 -15.02 -12.84 -3.11
N GLY A 211 -14.51 -12.55 -4.31
CA GLY A 211 -13.10 -12.24 -4.51
C GLY A 211 -12.80 -11.30 -5.67
N GLY A 212 -13.76 -10.50 -6.13
CA GLY A 212 -13.54 -9.48 -7.14
C GLY A 212 -12.70 -8.30 -6.64
N ALA A 213 -12.26 -7.47 -7.57
CA ALA A 213 -11.37 -6.34 -7.28
C ALA A 213 -11.91 -5.42 -6.18
N MET A 214 -13.18 -5.02 -6.27
CA MET A 214 -13.77 -4.12 -5.27
C MET A 214 -14.02 -4.81 -3.92
N THR A 215 -14.28 -6.12 -3.88
CA THR A 215 -14.38 -6.86 -2.62
C THR A 215 -13.07 -6.81 -1.84
N HIS A 216 -11.95 -7.02 -2.53
CA HIS A 216 -10.63 -6.95 -1.88
C HIS A 216 -10.13 -5.53 -1.63
N ASN A 217 -10.60 -4.55 -2.41
CA ASN A 217 -10.28 -3.14 -2.18
C ASN A 217 -11.11 -2.47 -1.08
N ALA A 218 -12.36 -2.91 -0.84
CA ALA A 218 -13.26 -2.21 0.08
C ALA A 218 -13.57 -2.97 1.37
N LYS A 219 -13.54 -4.33 1.33
CA LYS A 219 -13.95 -5.16 2.48
C LYS A 219 -12.76 -5.83 3.16
N SER A 220 -11.88 -6.53 2.42
CA SER A 220 -10.81 -7.30 3.03
C SER A 220 -9.48 -6.53 3.15
N GLY A 221 -9.29 -5.46 2.37
CA GLY A 221 -8.03 -4.72 2.34
C GLY A 221 -6.84 -5.50 1.75
N VAL A 222 -7.06 -6.64 1.11
CA VAL A 222 -6.00 -7.44 0.48
C VAL A 222 -5.43 -6.71 -0.74
N ALA A 223 -6.29 -6.10 -1.58
CA ALA A 223 -5.86 -5.34 -2.73
C ALA A 223 -5.74 -3.85 -2.40
N HIS A 224 -4.66 -3.24 -2.85
CA HIS A 224 -4.34 -1.84 -2.63
C HIS A 224 -4.98 -0.93 -3.67
N PHE A 225 -5.19 -1.44 -4.88
CA PHE A 225 -5.74 -0.69 -6.01
C PHE A 225 -6.72 -1.55 -6.82
N ALA A 226 -7.77 -0.91 -7.34
CA ALA A 226 -8.67 -1.45 -8.35
C ALA A 226 -8.59 -0.59 -9.59
N VAL A 227 -8.48 -1.20 -10.77
CA VAL A 227 -8.34 -0.52 -12.06
C VAL A 227 -9.26 -1.13 -13.10
N ALA A 228 -9.63 -0.35 -14.12
CA ALA A 228 -10.67 -0.75 -15.06
C ALA A 228 -10.24 -1.84 -16.06
N ASN A 229 -8.95 -1.89 -16.42
CA ASN A 229 -8.42 -2.77 -17.48
C ASN A 229 -6.92 -3.05 -17.30
N ASP A 230 -6.38 -3.94 -18.15
CA ASP A 230 -4.97 -4.35 -18.14
C ASP A 230 -4.02 -3.16 -18.40
N GLN A 231 -4.36 -2.25 -19.30
CA GLN A 231 -3.54 -1.08 -19.64
C GLN A 231 -3.39 -0.14 -18.44
N ASP A 232 -4.51 0.19 -17.78
CA ASP A 232 -4.49 1.02 -16.56
C ASP A 232 -3.71 0.34 -15.44
N CYS A 233 -3.78 -0.99 -15.35
CA CYS A 233 -3.01 -1.78 -14.38
C CYS A 233 -1.49 -1.60 -14.60
N LEU A 234 -1.04 -1.77 -15.83
CA LEU A 234 0.37 -1.65 -16.18
C LEU A 234 0.88 -0.21 -16.02
N ALA A 235 0.06 0.79 -16.39
CA ALA A 235 0.38 2.20 -16.18
C ALA A 235 0.51 2.52 -14.68
N LEU A 236 -0.38 1.99 -13.84
CA LEU A 236 -0.32 2.17 -12.39
C LEU A 236 0.94 1.54 -11.78
N LEU A 237 1.32 0.33 -12.21
CA LEU A 237 2.56 -0.31 -11.74
C LEU A 237 3.79 0.53 -12.10
N ARG A 238 3.86 1.11 -13.31
CA ARG A 238 4.92 2.03 -13.71
C ARG A 238 4.92 3.29 -12.83
N ALA A 239 3.75 3.89 -12.60
CA ALA A 239 3.62 5.07 -11.73
C ALA A 239 4.07 4.77 -10.28
N LEU A 240 3.71 3.61 -9.72
CA LEU A 240 4.20 3.17 -8.40
C LEU A 240 5.72 3.08 -8.37
N LEU A 241 6.34 2.40 -9.35
CA LEU A 241 7.80 2.30 -9.44
C LEU A 241 8.48 3.67 -9.49
N GLY A 242 7.81 4.68 -10.04
CA GLY A 242 8.29 6.07 -10.06
C GLY A 242 8.46 6.70 -8.67
N TYR A 243 7.79 6.21 -7.64
CA TYR A 243 7.95 6.66 -6.25
C TYR A 243 8.93 5.82 -5.44
N LEU A 244 9.27 4.61 -5.90
CA LEU A 244 10.02 3.63 -5.14
C LEU A 244 11.50 3.60 -5.55
N PRO A 245 12.44 3.39 -4.61
CA PRO A 245 13.82 3.10 -4.94
C PRO A 245 13.95 1.73 -5.62
N SER A 246 15.12 1.42 -6.15
CA SER A 246 15.37 0.09 -6.71
C SER A 246 15.48 -0.99 -5.62
N ASN A 247 15.98 -0.63 -4.46
CA ASN A 247 16.15 -1.53 -3.31
C ASN A 247 16.24 -0.71 -2.00
N ASN A 248 16.38 -1.40 -0.88
CA ASN A 248 16.43 -0.80 0.46
C ASN A 248 17.72 -0.03 0.80
N LEU A 249 18.73 -0.08 -0.07
CA LEU A 249 19.99 0.68 0.12
C LEU A 249 19.98 1.99 -0.65
N ASP A 250 19.09 2.13 -1.64
CA ASP A 250 18.95 3.32 -2.46
C ASP A 250 17.93 4.29 -1.85
N ASP A 251 18.10 5.57 -2.17
CA ASP A 251 17.09 6.59 -1.88
C ASP A 251 15.99 6.60 -2.97
N PRO A 252 14.75 7.01 -2.64
CA PRO A 252 13.67 7.16 -3.61
C PRO A 252 14.03 8.17 -4.72
N PRO A 253 13.60 7.93 -5.98
CA PRO A 253 14.00 8.76 -7.12
C PRO A 253 13.41 10.17 -7.01
N ARG A 254 14.26 11.19 -6.96
CA ARG A 254 13.87 12.60 -7.03
C ARG A 254 13.57 12.99 -8.47
N VAL A 255 12.58 13.84 -8.65
CA VAL A 255 12.16 14.37 -9.95
C VAL A 255 12.22 15.89 -9.89
N GLU A 256 12.73 16.52 -10.93
CA GLU A 256 12.65 17.99 -11.03
C GLU A 256 11.19 18.43 -11.13
N THR A 257 10.85 19.49 -10.41
CA THR A 257 9.50 20.06 -10.42
C THR A 257 9.58 21.56 -10.72
N ALA A 258 8.63 22.06 -11.49
CA ALA A 258 8.42 23.48 -11.71
C ALA A 258 7.59 24.13 -10.60
N ASP A 259 6.93 23.33 -9.73
CA ASP A 259 6.12 23.83 -8.61
C ASP A 259 7.04 24.41 -7.52
N SER A 260 6.90 25.72 -7.29
CA SER A 260 7.79 26.44 -6.37
C SER A 260 7.79 25.83 -4.97
N ILE A 261 8.98 25.65 -4.43
CA ILE A 261 9.18 25.22 -3.04
C ILE A 261 8.70 26.25 -2.02
N ASP A 262 8.67 27.51 -2.41
CA ASP A 262 8.24 28.64 -1.56
C ASP A 262 6.75 28.98 -1.77
N ARG A 263 6.03 28.22 -2.57
CA ARG A 263 4.58 28.42 -2.79
C ARG A 263 3.82 28.29 -1.47
N GLU A 264 3.00 29.29 -1.17
CA GLU A 264 2.02 29.30 -0.09
C GLU A 264 0.60 29.17 -0.68
N ASP A 265 -0.30 28.56 0.07
CA ASP A 265 -1.70 28.42 -0.34
C ASP A 265 -2.61 29.04 0.72
N ALA A 266 -3.13 30.23 0.42
CA ALA A 266 -4.02 30.96 1.32
C ALA A 266 -5.35 30.24 1.61
N ALA A 267 -5.78 29.29 0.76
CA ALA A 267 -6.98 28.53 0.99
C ALA A 267 -6.88 27.64 2.24
N LEU A 268 -5.66 27.25 2.62
CA LEU A 268 -5.44 26.45 3.83
C LEU A 268 -5.79 27.19 5.13
N ASP A 269 -5.74 28.52 5.15
CA ASP A 269 -6.07 29.29 6.36
C ASP A 269 -7.56 29.16 6.74
N ALA A 270 -8.42 28.78 5.77
CA ALA A 270 -9.85 28.57 5.99
C ALA A 270 -10.27 27.09 5.84
N LEU A 271 -9.32 26.17 5.65
CA LEU A 271 -9.63 24.76 5.41
C LEU A 271 -10.27 24.09 6.62
N VAL A 272 -9.74 24.36 7.82
CA VAL A 272 -10.29 23.81 9.06
C VAL A 272 -11.46 24.68 9.52
N PRO A 273 -12.69 24.13 9.59
CA PRO A 273 -13.85 24.87 10.05
C PRO A 273 -13.74 25.32 11.51
N GLU A 274 -14.33 26.49 11.84
CA GLU A 274 -14.38 27.00 13.22
C GLU A 274 -15.18 26.07 14.15
N LEU A 275 -16.21 25.41 13.64
CA LEU A 275 -17.01 24.46 14.42
C LEU A 275 -16.29 23.11 14.53
N PRO A 276 -15.98 22.64 15.75
CA PRO A 276 -15.19 21.41 15.95
C PRO A 276 -15.79 20.14 15.36
N ASN A 277 -17.12 20.12 15.18
CA ASN A 277 -17.86 18.96 14.63
C ASN A 277 -18.09 19.04 13.11
N GLN A 278 -17.72 20.13 12.47
CA GLN A 278 -17.83 20.25 11.02
C GLN A 278 -16.66 19.51 10.36
N PRO A 279 -16.95 18.53 9.47
CA PRO A 279 -15.90 17.81 8.77
C PRO A 279 -15.32 18.66 7.62
N TYR A 280 -14.09 18.31 7.22
CA TYR A 280 -13.45 18.76 5.99
C TYR A 280 -12.73 17.58 5.34
N ASP A 281 -12.38 17.70 4.06
CA ASP A 281 -11.64 16.66 3.34
C ASP A 281 -10.14 16.90 3.46
N ILE A 282 -9.41 15.98 4.09
CA ILE A 282 -7.95 16.07 4.24
C ILE A 282 -7.22 15.99 2.89
N LEU A 283 -7.85 15.44 1.85
CA LEU A 283 -7.29 15.40 0.51
C LEU A 283 -7.04 16.78 -0.07
N ASP A 284 -7.80 17.79 0.34
CA ASP A 284 -7.59 19.18 -0.11
C ASP A 284 -6.26 19.72 0.44
N LEU A 285 -5.93 19.43 1.71
CA LEU A 285 -4.60 19.74 2.27
C LEU A 285 -3.50 18.97 1.54
N ILE A 286 -3.68 17.65 1.35
CA ILE A 286 -2.67 16.82 0.69
C ILE A 286 -2.37 17.34 -0.71
N ARG A 287 -3.38 17.65 -1.52
CA ARG A 287 -3.21 18.20 -2.85
C ARG A 287 -2.58 19.60 -2.84
N SER A 288 -2.95 20.42 -1.88
CA SER A 288 -2.38 21.76 -1.72
C SER A 288 -0.87 21.71 -1.46
N ILE A 289 -0.39 20.78 -0.64
CA ILE A 289 1.05 20.68 -0.30
C ILE A 289 1.87 19.88 -1.34
N ALA A 290 1.26 18.94 -2.05
CA ALA A 290 1.91 18.09 -3.05
C ALA A 290 2.37 18.89 -4.29
N ASP A 291 3.47 18.45 -4.89
CA ASP A 291 3.93 18.97 -6.18
C ASP A 291 2.84 18.75 -7.23
N ASP A 292 2.44 19.82 -7.94
CA ASP A 292 1.40 19.81 -8.97
C ASP A 292 0.04 19.21 -8.50
N GLY A 293 -0.19 19.14 -7.20
CA GLY A 293 -1.36 18.52 -6.59
C GLY A 293 -1.42 17.00 -6.75
N ALA A 294 -0.34 16.36 -7.17
CA ALA A 294 -0.30 14.94 -7.48
C ALA A 294 -0.22 14.08 -6.20
N PHE A 295 -1.20 13.19 -6.05
CA PHE A 295 -1.26 12.25 -4.93
C PHE A 295 -1.71 10.87 -5.41
N LEU A 296 -0.90 9.85 -5.16
CA LEU A 296 -1.21 8.45 -5.44
C LEU A 296 -1.74 7.79 -4.16
N GLU A 297 -3.06 7.80 -3.99
CA GLU A 297 -3.73 7.25 -2.82
C GLU A 297 -3.73 5.72 -2.84
N VAL A 298 -3.23 5.09 -1.77
CA VAL A 298 -3.21 3.64 -1.54
C VAL A 298 -4.40 3.25 -0.69
N HIS A 299 -5.08 2.12 -1.01
CA HIS A 299 -6.26 1.66 -0.29
C HIS A 299 -7.40 2.70 -0.21
N ARG A 300 -7.66 3.40 -1.30
CA ARG A 300 -8.67 4.46 -1.35
C ARG A 300 -10.06 4.02 -0.84
N HIS A 301 -10.42 2.77 -1.06
CA HIS A 301 -11.73 2.22 -0.72
C HIS A 301 -11.78 1.51 0.64
N TYR A 302 -10.64 1.24 1.25
CA TYR A 302 -10.51 0.54 2.53
C TYR A 302 -10.13 1.50 3.65
N ALA A 303 -10.74 1.33 4.85
CA ALA A 303 -10.45 2.14 6.03
C ALA A 303 -10.36 3.65 5.69
N ARG A 304 -11.45 4.23 5.18
CA ARG A 304 -11.50 5.59 4.61
C ARG A 304 -11.29 6.69 5.66
N ASN A 305 -11.35 6.37 6.94
CA ASN A 305 -11.05 7.26 8.08
C ASN A 305 -9.54 7.55 8.23
N ILE A 306 -8.67 6.84 7.52
CA ILE A 306 -7.25 7.16 7.34
C ILE A 306 -6.89 7.14 5.85
N VAL A 307 -6.15 8.14 5.40
CA VAL A 307 -5.62 8.25 4.04
C VAL A 307 -4.13 7.94 4.08
N VAL A 308 -3.67 7.07 3.19
CA VAL A 308 -2.25 6.81 2.97
C VAL A 308 -1.94 6.84 1.48
N GLY A 309 -0.74 7.26 1.12
CA GLY A 309 -0.34 7.33 -0.29
C GLY A 309 0.96 8.07 -0.51
N PHE A 310 1.35 8.17 -1.77
CA PHE A 310 2.59 8.80 -2.18
C PHE A 310 2.34 10.17 -2.80
N ALA A 311 3.19 11.13 -2.44
CA ALA A 311 3.26 12.45 -3.05
C ALA A 311 4.72 12.82 -3.31
N ARG A 312 4.95 13.98 -3.94
CA ARG A 312 6.27 14.60 -3.96
C ARG A 312 6.20 15.97 -3.31
N LEU A 313 7.25 16.33 -2.58
CA LEU A 313 7.44 17.63 -1.98
C LEU A 313 8.81 18.19 -2.42
N GLY A 314 8.79 19.17 -3.31
CA GLY A 314 10.01 19.71 -3.93
C GLY A 314 10.80 18.64 -4.71
N GLY A 315 10.10 17.78 -5.43
CA GLY A 315 10.63 16.67 -6.22
C GLY A 315 10.94 15.39 -5.44
N GLN A 316 10.99 15.44 -4.11
CA GLN A 316 11.29 14.28 -3.25
C GLN A 316 10.03 13.46 -2.97
N PRO A 317 10.03 12.13 -3.23
CA PRO A 317 8.95 11.24 -2.82
C PRO A 317 8.79 11.21 -1.31
N VAL A 318 7.53 11.23 -0.86
CA VAL A 318 7.15 11.10 0.55
C VAL A 318 5.93 10.19 0.68
N GLY A 319 5.85 9.45 1.79
CA GLY A 319 4.64 8.75 2.20
C GLY A 319 3.79 9.66 3.08
N ILE A 320 2.54 9.87 2.69
CA ILE A 320 1.55 10.63 3.48
C ILE A 320 0.72 9.66 4.30
N VAL A 321 0.54 9.96 5.59
CA VAL A 321 -0.40 9.28 6.49
C VAL A 321 -1.27 10.35 7.15
N ALA A 322 -2.58 10.35 6.89
CA ALA A 322 -3.46 11.42 7.32
C ALA A 322 -4.78 10.90 7.87
N ASN A 323 -5.27 11.46 8.98
CA ASN A 323 -6.64 11.21 9.42
C ASN A 323 -7.62 11.90 8.47
N GLN A 324 -8.75 11.25 8.17
CA GLN A 324 -9.79 11.79 7.28
C GLN A 324 -11.03 12.22 8.08
N PRO A 325 -11.15 13.50 8.45
CA PRO A 325 -12.29 13.98 9.26
C PRO A 325 -13.66 13.77 8.61
N ALA A 326 -13.71 13.69 7.27
CA ALA A 326 -14.95 13.42 6.54
C ALA A 326 -15.48 11.99 6.72
N HIS A 327 -14.67 11.06 7.26
CA HIS A 327 -15.05 9.68 7.52
C HIS A 327 -14.79 9.33 8.97
N LEU A 328 -15.84 8.93 9.71
CA LEU A 328 -15.76 8.58 11.13
C LEU A 328 -14.98 9.62 11.95
N ALA A 329 -15.06 10.90 11.59
CA ALA A 329 -14.32 12.00 12.20
C ALA A 329 -12.79 11.79 12.31
N GLY A 330 -12.20 10.91 11.50
CA GLY A 330 -10.76 10.60 11.52
C GLY A 330 -10.33 9.70 12.68
N VAL A 331 -11.24 9.04 13.40
CA VAL A 331 -10.89 8.11 14.49
C VAL A 331 -10.01 6.96 13.97
N LEU A 332 -9.20 6.37 14.84
CA LEU A 332 -8.48 5.14 14.55
C LEU A 332 -9.33 3.92 14.98
N ASP A 333 -9.71 3.09 14.03
CA ASP A 333 -10.26 1.76 14.25
C ASP A 333 -9.25 0.67 13.90
N ILE A 334 -9.67 -0.59 13.96
CA ILE A 334 -8.81 -1.74 13.65
C ILE A 334 -8.25 -1.62 12.23
N ASP A 335 -9.10 -1.35 11.25
CA ASP A 335 -8.71 -1.34 9.84
C ASP A 335 -7.80 -0.15 9.51
N ALA A 336 -8.09 1.03 10.06
CA ALA A 336 -7.22 2.20 9.93
C ALA A 336 -5.84 1.96 10.53
N SER A 337 -5.78 1.31 11.70
CA SER A 337 -4.53 0.98 12.38
C SER A 337 -3.67 0.00 11.56
N VAL A 338 -4.30 -1.02 10.96
CA VAL A 338 -3.61 -2.01 10.12
C VAL A 338 -3.14 -1.36 8.80
N LYS A 339 -4.01 -0.60 8.12
CA LYS A 339 -3.67 0.13 6.88
C LYS A 339 -2.50 1.08 7.10
N GLY A 340 -2.56 1.92 8.13
CA GLY A 340 -1.50 2.86 8.47
C GLY A 340 -0.19 2.16 8.81
N ALA A 341 -0.23 1.13 9.66
CA ALA A 341 0.96 0.38 10.08
C ALA A 341 1.67 -0.29 8.90
N ARG A 342 0.92 -0.93 7.99
CA ARG A 342 1.48 -1.56 6.78
C ARG A 342 2.19 -0.54 5.89
N PHE A 343 1.56 0.61 5.65
CA PHE A 343 2.11 1.66 4.81
C PHE A 343 3.35 2.32 5.42
N VAL A 344 3.33 2.63 6.73
CA VAL A 344 4.49 3.19 7.44
C VAL A 344 5.69 2.25 7.38
N ARG A 345 5.48 0.94 7.62
CA ARG A 345 6.56 -0.04 7.53
C ARG A 345 7.14 -0.17 6.13
N PHE A 346 6.29 -0.09 5.11
CA PHE A 346 6.73 -0.08 3.71
C PHE A 346 7.63 1.14 3.43
N CYS A 347 7.18 2.33 3.82
CA CYS A 347 7.96 3.55 3.61
C CYS A 347 9.32 3.48 4.32
N ASP A 348 9.35 2.99 5.56
CA ASP A 348 10.59 2.83 6.32
C ASP A 348 11.54 1.81 5.67
N ALA A 349 11.02 0.67 5.18
CA ALA A 349 11.82 -0.35 4.51
C ALA A 349 12.51 0.16 3.23
N PHE A 350 11.93 1.16 2.57
CA PHE A 350 12.40 1.68 1.29
C PHE A 350 12.82 3.16 1.33
N ASN A 351 13.27 3.64 2.49
CA ASN A 351 13.86 4.97 2.68
C ASN A 351 12.96 6.15 2.26
N ILE A 352 11.64 5.96 2.28
CA ILE A 352 10.65 6.98 1.91
C ILE A 352 10.30 7.79 3.15
N PRO A 353 10.59 9.10 3.20
CA PRO A 353 10.22 9.97 4.32
C PRO A 353 8.71 9.98 4.56
N LEU A 354 8.30 10.11 5.81
CA LEU A 354 6.90 10.10 6.23
C LEU A 354 6.43 11.50 6.62
N VAL A 355 5.28 11.90 6.11
CA VAL A 355 4.55 13.11 6.52
C VAL A 355 3.20 12.69 7.09
N THR A 356 2.97 13.02 8.36
CA THR A 356 1.72 12.73 9.05
C THR A 356 0.89 14.01 9.17
N LEU A 357 -0.38 13.96 8.76
CA LEU A 357 -1.34 15.05 8.93
C LEU A 357 -2.38 14.57 9.94
N GLU A 358 -2.37 15.18 11.11
CA GLU A 358 -3.10 14.69 12.28
C GLU A 358 -4.34 15.51 12.56
N ASP A 359 -5.51 14.85 12.52
CA ASP A 359 -6.79 15.32 13.07
C ASP A 359 -7.54 14.10 13.61
N VAL A 360 -7.18 13.69 14.83
CA VAL A 360 -7.65 12.44 15.43
C VAL A 360 -8.30 12.66 16.79
N PRO A 361 -9.60 12.36 16.94
CA PRO A 361 -10.28 12.47 18.24
C PRO A 361 -10.01 11.30 19.19
N GLY A 362 -9.36 10.23 18.73
CA GLY A 362 -9.06 9.06 19.54
C GLY A 362 -9.16 7.75 18.76
N PHE A 363 -9.10 6.64 19.48
CA PHE A 363 -9.49 5.33 18.97
C PHE A 363 -11.00 5.14 19.03
N LEU A 364 -11.57 4.39 18.07
CA LEU A 364 -13.00 4.11 18.00
C LEU A 364 -13.43 3.24 19.19
N PRO A 365 -14.33 3.72 20.07
CA PRO A 365 -14.84 2.91 21.18
C PRO A 365 -15.90 1.92 20.71
N GLY A 366 -16.13 0.89 21.50
CA GLY A 366 -17.23 -0.06 21.32
C GLY A 366 -16.81 -1.52 21.39
N THR A 367 -17.75 -2.38 21.75
CA THR A 367 -17.50 -3.81 22.00
C THR A 367 -16.95 -4.54 20.77
N GLN A 368 -17.38 -4.18 19.57
CA GLN A 368 -16.84 -4.77 18.32
C GLN A 368 -15.34 -4.46 18.15
N GLN A 369 -14.91 -3.24 18.46
CA GLN A 369 -13.51 -2.85 18.41
C GLN A 369 -12.71 -3.55 19.51
N GLU A 370 -13.21 -3.55 20.74
CA GLU A 370 -12.54 -4.22 21.88
C GLU A 370 -12.39 -5.73 21.64
N TYR A 371 -13.47 -6.41 21.26
CA TYR A 371 -13.44 -7.85 21.01
C TYR A 371 -12.67 -8.21 19.72
N GLY A 372 -12.66 -7.32 18.73
CA GLY A 372 -11.85 -7.43 17.53
C GLY A 372 -10.34 -7.19 17.78
N GLY A 373 -9.97 -6.69 18.97
CA GLY A 373 -8.59 -6.50 19.38
C GLY A 373 -8.00 -5.14 18.98
N ILE A 374 -8.77 -4.05 19.09
CA ILE A 374 -8.30 -2.67 18.80
C ILE A 374 -7.00 -2.34 19.51
N ILE A 375 -6.80 -2.81 20.76
CA ILE A 375 -5.58 -2.58 21.54
C ILE A 375 -4.37 -3.18 20.79
N ARG A 376 -4.47 -4.42 20.32
CA ARG A 376 -3.41 -5.09 19.55
C ARG A 376 -3.18 -4.43 18.20
N HIS A 377 -4.25 -4.11 17.48
CA HIS A 377 -4.15 -3.49 16.15
C HIS A 377 -3.69 -2.03 16.21
N GLY A 378 -4.14 -1.26 17.20
CA GLY A 378 -3.61 0.09 17.46
C GLY A 378 -2.13 0.07 17.82
N ALA A 379 -1.70 -0.94 18.58
CA ALA A 379 -0.29 -1.15 18.90
C ALA A 379 0.59 -1.42 17.66
N LYS A 380 0.05 -1.97 16.57
CA LYS A 380 0.78 -2.11 15.30
C LYS A 380 1.19 -0.77 14.71
N LEU A 381 0.27 0.20 14.69
CA LEU A 381 0.54 1.53 14.16
C LEU A 381 1.57 2.28 15.03
N LEU A 382 1.41 2.21 16.36
CA LEU A 382 2.39 2.74 17.30
C LEU A 382 3.78 2.13 17.07
N PHE A 383 3.84 0.80 16.97
CA PHE A 383 5.09 0.07 16.72
C PHE A 383 5.75 0.50 15.40
N ALA A 384 4.96 0.60 14.33
CA ALA A 384 5.46 0.99 13.01
C ALA A 384 6.10 2.38 13.03
N PHE A 385 5.44 3.39 13.59
CA PHE A 385 5.99 4.73 13.70
C PHE A 385 7.21 4.81 14.64
N ALA A 386 7.17 4.10 15.77
CA ALA A 386 8.27 4.10 16.72
C ALA A 386 9.52 3.37 16.19
N GLU A 387 9.33 2.32 15.38
CA GLU A 387 10.42 1.57 14.75
C GLU A 387 11.02 2.29 13.54
N ALA A 388 10.24 3.10 12.83
CA ALA A 388 10.66 3.77 11.59
C ALA A 388 11.85 4.71 11.84
N THR A 389 12.84 4.59 10.96
CA THR A 389 14.13 5.32 11.01
C THR A 389 14.24 6.42 9.95
N VAL A 390 13.35 6.43 8.96
CA VAL A 390 13.28 7.49 7.94
C VAL A 390 12.93 8.85 8.57
N PRO A 391 13.17 9.98 7.87
CA PRO A 391 12.65 11.27 8.28
C PRO A 391 11.14 11.21 8.50
N LYS A 392 10.70 11.70 9.67
CA LYS A 392 9.28 11.75 10.07
C LYS A 392 8.90 13.16 10.43
N LEU A 393 7.88 13.68 9.77
CA LEU A 393 7.32 15.00 10.01
C LEU A 393 5.84 14.89 10.35
N THR A 394 5.37 15.68 11.31
CA THR A 394 3.95 15.71 11.68
C THR A 394 3.43 17.12 11.63
N VAL A 395 2.21 17.30 11.14
CA VAL A 395 1.44 18.54 11.22
C VAL A 395 0.12 18.24 11.92
N VAL A 396 -0.07 18.77 13.13
CA VAL A 396 -1.35 18.69 13.83
C VAL A 396 -2.24 19.81 13.31
N THR A 397 -3.30 19.46 12.58
CA THR A 397 -4.19 20.44 11.94
C THR A 397 -5.33 20.87 12.85
N ARG A 398 -5.90 19.93 13.63
CA ARG A 398 -6.99 20.21 14.57
C ARG A 398 -6.90 19.30 15.79
N LYS A 399 -7.62 18.19 15.86
CA LYS A 399 -7.69 17.31 17.04
C LYS A 399 -6.48 16.40 17.14
N ALA A 400 -5.96 16.25 18.34
CA ALA A 400 -4.91 15.30 18.67
C ALA A 400 -5.12 14.83 20.12
N TYR A 401 -6.00 13.83 20.32
CA TYR A 401 -6.45 13.46 21.64
C TYR A 401 -5.98 12.09 22.11
N GLY A 402 -5.59 12.02 23.38
CA GLY A 402 -5.33 10.78 24.09
C GLY A 402 -4.19 9.95 23.50
N GLY A 403 -4.34 8.63 23.54
CA GLY A 403 -3.36 7.72 22.98
C GLY A 403 -3.17 7.84 21.47
N ALA A 404 -4.19 8.29 20.74
CA ALA A 404 -4.10 8.48 19.29
C ALA A 404 -3.11 9.60 18.91
N TYR A 405 -3.04 10.70 19.69
CA TYR A 405 -1.97 11.69 19.55
C TYR A 405 -0.59 11.05 19.62
N CYS A 406 -0.38 10.15 20.60
CA CYS A 406 0.93 9.48 20.71
C CYS A 406 1.23 8.61 19.50
N VAL A 407 0.22 7.88 19.00
CA VAL A 407 0.37 6.90 17.91
C VAL A 407 0.60 7.56 16.56
N MET A 408 -0.02 8.71 16.29
CA MET A 408 0.08 9.43 15.01
C MET A 408 1.38 10.24 14.89
N ALA A 409 2.51 9.56 15.09
CA ALA A 409 3.85 10.13 14.94
C ALA A 409 4.11 11.37 15.81
N SER A 410 3.82 11.28 17.11
CA SER A 410 4.17 12.35 18.05
C SER A 410 5.70 12.51 18.24
N LYS A 411 6.13 13.66 18.73
CA LYS A 411 7.52 13.95 19.10
C LYS A 411 8.12 12.86 20.01
N HIS A 412 7.29 12.28 20.89
CA HIS A 412 7.69 11.33 21.92
C HIS A 412 8.07 9.94 21.37
N ILE A 413 7.65 9.60 20.15
CA ILE A 413 7.99 8.35 19.46
C ILE A 413 8.97 8.56 18.31
N ARG A 414 9.95 9.46 18.50
CA ARG A 414 11.05 9.72 17.57
C ARG A 414 10.66 10.45 16.29
N THR A 415 9.59 11.23 16.26
CA THR A 415 9.32 12.10 15.12
C THR A 415 10.28 13.29 15.14
N ASP A 416 10.90 13.57 13.99
CA ASP A 416 11.99 14.54 13.89
C ASP A 416 11.48 15.97 14.02
N VAL A 417 10.41 16.33 13.29
CA VAL A 417 9.84 17.67 13.30
C VAL A 417 8.32 17.58 13.45
N ASN A 418 7.80 18.30 14.44
CA ASN A 418 6.37 18.39 14.73
C ASN A 418 5.89 19.83 14.63
N PHE A 419 5.04 20.09 13.66
CA PHE A 419 4.32 21.34 13.48
C PHE A 419 2.89 21.24 14.00
N ALA A 420 2.31 22.37 14.35
CA ALA A 420 0.87 22.48 14.56
C ALA A 420 0.32 23.75 13.91
N TRP A 421 -0.94 23.71 13.48
CA TRP A 421 -1.68 24.89 13.13
C TRP A 421 -2.23 25.59 14.38
N PRO A 422 -2.56 26.88 14.34
CA PRO A 422 -3.20 27.57 15.48
C PRO A 422 -4.53 26.96 15.91
N THR A 423 -5.21 26.24 15.01
CA THR A 423 -6.45 25.49 15.25
C THR A 423 -6.28 24.17 15.97
N ALA A 424 -5.03 23.75 16.26
CA ALA A 424 -4.75 22.47 16.88
C ALA A 424 -5.23 22.42 18.34
N GLU A 425 -5.83 21.29 18.71
CA GLU A 425 -6.22 20.97 20.10
C GLU A 425 -5.48 19.69 20.52
N ILE A 426 -4.47 19.83 21.38
CA ILE A 426 -3.66 18.69 21.86
C ILE A 426 -3.98 18.47 23.34
N ALA A 427 -4.62 17.34 23.67
CA ALA A 427 -5.09 17.06 25.02
C ALA A 427 -5.23 15.57 25.32
N VAL A 428 -5.37 15.21 26.60
CA VAL A 428 -5.63 13.82 27.04
C VAL A 428 -6.97 13.32 26.51
N MET A 429 -7.96 14.20 26.38
CA MET A 429 -9.28 13.91 25.80
C MET A 429 -9.91 15.21 25.29
N GLY A 430 -10.97 15.09 24.50
CA GLY A 430 -11.72 16.25 24.04
C GLY A 430 -12.25 17.11 25.20
N PRO A 431 -12.29 18.45 25.03
CA PRO A 431 -12.67 19.39 26.08
C PRO A 431 -14.01 19.09 26.73
N GLU A 432 -15.02 18.70 25.96
CA GLU A 432 -16.35 18.37 26.45
C GLU A 432 -16.33 17.16 27.41
N GLY A 433 -15.57 16.12 27.05
CA GLY A 433 -15.38 14.93 27.90
C GLY A 433 -14.61 15.26 29.18
N ALA A 434 -13.55 16.04 29.05
CA ALA A 434 -12.73 16.47 30.19
C ALA A 434 -13.55 17.28 31.22
N VAL A 435 -14.34 18.23 30.75
CA VAL A 435 -15.19 19.09 31.59
C VAL A 435 -16.25 18.26 32.32
N ASN A 436 -16.89 17.31 31.66
CA ASN A 436 -17.86 16.43 32.31
C ASN A 436 -17.27 15.59 33.46
N ILE A 437 -15.97 15.29 33.41
CA ILE A 437 -15.27 14.55 34.45
C ILE A 437 -14.78 15.52 35.56
N LEU A 438 -14.07 16.57 35.19
CA LEU A 438 -13.41 17.48 36.12
C LEU A 438 -14.40 18.32 36.95
N TYR A 439 -15.48 18.75 36.29
CA TYR A 439 -16.46 19.69 36.89
C TYR A 439 -17.81 19.02 37.17
N LYS A 440 -17.87 17.68 37.22
CA LYS A 440 -19.11 16.95 37.41
C LYS A 440 -19.98 17.48 38.55
N ARG A 441 -19.36 17.72 39.73
CA ARG A 441 -20.10 18.22 40.92
C ARG A 441 -20.65 19.62 40.74
N GLU A 442 -19.90 20.49 40.05
CA GLU A 442 -20.32 21.84 39.76
C GLU A 442 -21.48 21.84 38.75
N LEU A 443 -21.37 21.02 37.70
CA LEU A 443 -22.41 20.88 36.70
C LEU A 443 -23.70 20.30 37.28
N ASP A 444 -23.59 19.28 38.16
CA ASP A 444 -24.74 18.66 38.82
C ASP A 444 -25.47 19.61 39.79
N ALA A 445 -24.78 20.66 40.30
CA ALA A 445 -25.32 21.63 41.23
C ALA A 445 -25.72 22.98 40.59
N ALA A 446 -25.45 23.17 39.30
CA ALA A 446 -25.69 24.44 38.64
C ALA A 446 -27.15 24.64 38.21
N ASP A 447 -27.69 25.81 38.33
CA ASP A 447 -29.03 26.19 37.84
C ASP A 447 -29.09 26.14 36.30
N ASP A 448 -28.00 26.50 35.61
CA ASP A 448 -27.83 26.36 34.15
C ASP A 448 -26.54 25.58 33.86
N ALA A 449 -26.67 24.26 33.90
CA ALA A 449 -25.55 23.34 33.63
C ALA A 449 -24.96 23.47 32.21
N GLU A 450 -25.79 23.86 31.23
CA GLU A 450 -25.32 24.00 29.84
C GLU A 450 -24.50 25.28 29.64
N ALA A 451 -24.88 26.39 30.25
CA ALA A 451 -24.11 27.63 30.24
C ALA A 451 -22.76 27.43 30.94
N LEU A 452 -22.79 26.82 32.15
CA LEU A 452 -21.55 26.51 32.89
C LEU A 452 -20.65 25.55 32.10
N ARG A 453 -21.22 24.53 31.46
CA ARG A 453 -20.43 23.63 30.64
C ARG A 453 -19.72 24.33 29.49
N ARG A 454 -20.40 25.21 28.76
CA ARG A 454 -19.79 26.00 27.67
C ARG A 454 -18.64 26.88 28.21
N GLU A 455 -18.83 27.53 29.36
CA GLU A 455 -17.79 28.32 29.99
C GLU A 455 -16.55 27.48 30.34
N ARG A 456 -16.74 26.34 31.01
CA ARG A 456 -15.65 25.43 31.39
C ARG A 456 -14.94 24.78 30.20
N VAL A 457 -15.66 24.49 29.11
CA VAL A 457 -15.06 24.00 27.88
C VAL A 457 -14.17 25.06 27.24
N ALA A 458 -14.60 26.31 27.18
CA ALA A 458 -13.80 27.41 26.68
C ALA A 458 -12.54 27.62 27.55
N GLU A 459 -12.71 27.62 28.89
CA GLU A 459 -11.59 27.72 29.84
C GLU A 459 -10.58 26.55 29.68
N PHE A 460 -11.07 25.33 29.49
CA PHE A 460 -10.21 24.14 29.27
C PHE A 460 -9.43 24.24 27.96
N ARG A 461 -10.06 24.70 26.88
CA ARG A 461 -9.38 24.95 25.60
C ARG A 461 -8.26 25.98 25.75
N ASP A 462 -8.57 27.10 26.35
CA ASP A 462 -7.60 28.19 26.54
C ASP A 462 -6.40 27.76 27.40
N LYS A 463 -6.64 27.05 28.49
CA LYS A 463 -5.60 26.66 29.45
C LYS A 463 -4.79 25.42 29.07
N LEU A 464 -5.40 24.43 28.40
CA LEU A 464 -4.80 23.10 28.25
C LEU A 464 -4.83 22.55 26.83
N ALA A 465 -5.92 22.76 26.09
CA ALA A 465 -6.14 22.08 24.81
C ALA A 465 -5.84 23.02 23.62
N ASN A 466 -4.62 23.53 23.55
CA ASN A 466 -4.16 24.40 22.47
C ASN A 466 -2.69 24.11 22.10
N PRO A 467 -2.22 24.49 20.90
CA PRO A 467 -0.88 24.16 20.46
C PRO A 467 0.22 24.92 21.23
N PHE A 468 -0.08 26.07 21.80
CA PHE A 468 0.92 26.90 22.48
C PHE A 468 1.38 26.29 23.80
N VAL A 469 0.50 25.57 24.50
CA VAL A 469 0.85 24.79 25.68
C VAL A 469 1.83 23.66 25.35
N ALA A 470 1.59 22.94 24.26
CA ALA A 470 2.48 21.89 23.79
C ALA A 470 3.82 22.45 23.29
N ALA A 471 3.79 23.56 22.56
CA ALA A 471 4.99 24.27 22.10
C ALA A 471 5.83 24.80 23.29
N GLY A 472 5.21 25.38 24.28
CA GLY A 472 5.89 25.84 25.51
C GLY A 472 6.58 24.73 26.30
N ARG A 473 6.21 23.46 26.07
CA ARG A 473 6.85 22.26 26.64
C ARG A 473 7.91 21.64 25.72
N GLY A 474 8.09 22.18 24.50
CA GLY A 474 8.99 21.58 23.50
C GLY A 474 8.45 20.31 22.82
N PHE A 475 7.12 20.09 22.87
CA PHE A 475 6.47 18.96 22.20
C PHE A 475 6.14 19.25 20.73
N LEU A 476 6.17 20.53 20.36
CA LEU A 476 6.10 21.03 18.98
C LEU A 476 7.36 21.86 18.71
N ASP A 477 7.87 21.74 17.49
CA ASP A 477 9.01 22.56 17.05
C ASP A 477 8.55 23.96 16.62
N GLU A 478 7.34 24.07 16.03
CA GLU A 478 6.78 25.37 15.63
C GLU A 478 5.25 25.31 15.50
N VAL A 479 4.58 26.39 15.83
CA VAL A 479 3.18 26.65 15.44
C VAL A 479 3.21 27.48 14.16
N ILE A 480 2.72 26.93 13.06
CA ILE A 480 2.85 27.51 11.71
C ILE A 480 1.51 28.02 11.17
N ALA A 481 1.56 29.09 10.36
CA ALA A 481 0.39 29.51 9.59
C ALA A 481 0.03 28.43 8.55
N PRO A 482 -1.25 28.03 8.44
CA PRO A 482 -1.66 26.92 7.56
C PRO A 482 -1.16 27.07 6.11
N ARG A 483 -1.23 28.26 5.53
CA ARG A 483 -0.76 28.58 4.19
C ARG A 483 0.71 28.22 3.93
N THR A 484 1.55 28.19 4.96
CA THR A 484 3.00 27.96 4.86
C THR A 484 3.38 26.48 4.93
N THR A 485 2.43 25.58 5.13
CA THR A 485 2.66 24.15 5.43
C THR A 485 3.59 23.49 4.41
N ARG A 486 3.35 23.64 3.11
CA ARG A 486 4.21 23.08 2.05
C ARG A 486 5.67 23.53 2.22
N ARG A 487 5.91 24.83 2.29
CA ARG A 487 7.26 25.40 2.43
C ARG A 487 7.96 24.87 3.69
N ARG A 488 7.27 24.82 4.83
CA ARG A 488 7.83 24.33 6.09
C ARG A 488 8.19 22.85 6.03
N LEU A 489 7.33 22.02 5.43
CA LEU A 489 7.60 20.59 5.22
C LEU A 489 8.83 20.37 4.32
N ILE A 490 8.95 21.10 3.21
CA ILE A 490 10.11 20.98 2.30
C ILE A 490 11.40 21.42 3.00
N GLN A 491 11.38 22.52 3.77
CA GLN A 491 12.53 22.99 4.53
C GLN A 491 12.98 21.95 5.58
N ALA A 492 12.01 21.35 6.30
CA ALA A 492 12.28 20.30 7.28
C ALA A 492 12.86 19.04 6.60
N LEU A 493 12.27 18.57 5.50
CA LEU A 493 12.80 17.43 4.73
C LEU A 493 14.24 17.66 4.31
N ARG A 494 14.57 18.84 3.77
CA ARG A 494 15.94 19.18 3.36
C ARG A 494 16.92 19.18 4.54
N SER A 495 16.50 19.63 5.71
CA SER A 495 17.36 19.59 6.90
C SER A 495 17.64 18.18 7.39
N LEU A 496 16.81 17.20 6.99
CA LEU A 496 16.90 15.80 7.37
C LEU A 496 17.48 14.89 6.27
N ASP A 497 17.91 15.42 5.12
CA ASP A 497 18.49 14.65 4.01
C ASP A 497 19.66 13.75 4.46
N GLY A 498 20.44 14.18 5.43
CA GLY A 498 21.55 13.43 5.99
C GLY A 498 21.19 12.50 7.15
N LYS A 499 19.90 12.38 7.52
CA LYS A 499 19.50 11.56 8.67
C LYS A 499 19.96 10.11 8.50
N ARG A 500 20.61 9.57 9.54
CA ARG A 500 21.05 8.16 9.66
C ARG A 500 20.73 7.65 11.05
N ASP A 501 19.49 7.22 11.23
CA ASP A 501 19.02 6.63 12.47
C ASP A 501 19.10 5.10 12.40
N ARG A 502 19.28 4.43 13.56
CA ARG A 502 19.40 2.98 13.63
C ARG A 502 18.69 2.45 14.86
N ASN A 503 17.97 1.36 14.67
CA ASN A 503 17.42 0.59 15.76
C ASN A 503 18.51 -0.30 16.40
N PRO A 504 18.35 -0.70 17.67
CA PRO A 504 19.21 -1.72 18.26
C PRO A 504 19.27 -2.98 17.40
N PRO A 505 20.44 -3.64 17.28
CA PRO A 505 20.58 -4.87 16.50
C PRO A 505 19.61 -5.96 16.96
N LYS A 506 18.88 -6.55 16.02
CA LYS A 506 17.91 -7.63 16.26
C LYS A 506 17.73 -8.47 15.00
N LYS A 507 17.26 -9.72 15.15
CA LYS A 507 16.94 -10.55 13.97
C LYS A 507 15.78 -9.94 13.15
N HIS A 508 14.73 -9.51 13.84
CA HIS A 508 13.58 -8.79 13.31
C HIS A 508 12.81 -8.16 14.48
N GLY A 509 11.89 -7.25 14.19
CA GLY A 509 10.93 -6.73 15.16
C GLY A 509 9.89 -7.80 15.51
N ASN A 510 9.44 -7.84 16.77
CA ASN A 510 8.29 -8.65 17.19
C ASN A 510 7.05 -7.76 17.30
N ILE A 511 6.57 -7.35 16.12
CA ILE A 511 5.35 -6.54 16.02
C ILE A 511 4.14 -7.36 16.47
N PRO A 512 3.18 -6.79 17.21
CA PRO A 512 1.95 -7.49 17.61
C PRO A 512 1.09 -7.79 16.37
N LEU A 513 1.11 -9.04 15.88
CA LEU A 513 0.41 -9.48 14.67
C LEU A 513 -1.07 -9.75 14.90
#